data_c86c817a707f728313ce0ebe56476e96
#
_entry.id   c86c817a707f728313ce0ebe56476e96
#
_cell.length_a   1.000
_cell.length_b   1.000
_cell.length_c   1.000
_cell.angle_alpha   90.00
_cell.angle_beta   90.00
_cell.angle_gamma   90.00
#
_symmetry.space_group_name_H-M   'P 1'
#
loop_
_entity.id
_entity.type
_entity.pdbx_description
1 polymer ?
#
loop_
_entity_poly.entity_id
_entity_poly.type
_entity_poly.pdbx_seq_one_letter_code
_entity_poly.pdbx_strand_id
1 'polypeptide(L)'
;MACMAWETGPRARFTPTVRNAAGSGAIGLIQFMPSTLKSMGRTVEQAAAMTAVEQLDLVREYFEPYRNRLHSLSDVYMAILWPAAIGKPETSALWTQEGRPTTYRQNSGLDIDGNGVITKAEAAAKVRATLEAGMQVPYVYEGPL
;
A
#
# COMPACT_ATOMS: atom_id res chain seq x y z
N MET A 1 6.19 5.17 5.52
CA MET A 1 7.03 5.59 4.36
C MET A 1 7.15 4.50 3.30
N ALA A 2 7.57 3.25 3.61
CA ALA A 2 7.77 2.19 2.60
C ALA A 2 6.55 1.92 1.70
N CYS A 3 5.35 1.80 2.27
CA CYS A 3 4.11 1.65 1.49
C CYS A 3 3.91 2.83 0.52
N MET A 4 4.07 4.07 0.99
CA MET A 4 3.93 5.25 0.14
C MET A 4 4.95 5.27 -1.00
N ALA A 5 6.20 4.89 -0.72
CA ALA A 5 7.23 4.81 -1.76
C ALA A 5 6.92 3.71 -2.79
N TRP A 6 6.36 2.59 -2.35
CA TRP A 6 5.90 1.53 -3.24
C TRP A 6 4.70 1.97 -4.09
N GLU A 7 3.65 2.49 -3.47
CA GLU A 7 2.41 2.89 -4.14
C GLU A 7 2.60 4.02 -5.16
N THR A 8 3.51 4.95 -4.88
CA THR A 8 3.83 6.04 -5.82
C THR A 8 4.87 5.64 -6.87
N GLY A 9 5.55 4.51 -6.70
CA GLY A 9 6.54 3.96 -7.64
C GLY A 9 7.86 4.71 -7.66
N PRO A 10 8.89 4.14 -8.31
CA PRO A 10 10.28 4.64 -8.21
C PRO A 10 10.52 5.99 -8.89
N ARG A 11 9.70 6.35 -9.88
CA ARG A 11 9.84 7.61 -10.64
C ARG A 11 9.13 8.79 -10.00
N ALA A 12 8.13 8.53 -9.15
CA ALA A 12 7.27 9.56 -8.58
C ALA A 12 7.11 9.39 -7.07
N ARG A 13 8.15 8.93 -6.38
CA ARG A 13 8.14 8.68 -4.93
C ARG A 13 7.61 9.89 -4.17
N PHE A 14 6.61 9.61 -3.33
CA PHE A 14 5.94 10.59 -2.48
C PHE A 14 5.22 11.73 -3.25
N THR A 15 4.97 11.57 -4.55
CA THR A 15 4.20 12.55 -5.32
C THR A 15 2.70 12.35 -5.03
N PRO A 16 2.00 13.38 -4.50
CA PRO A 16 0.61 13.24 -4.05
C PRO A 16 -0.40 13.15 -5.19
N THR A 17 0.01 13.47 -6.42
CA THR A 17 -0.86 13.48 -7.61
C THR A 17 -0.74 12.22 -8.48
N VAL A 18 0.07 11.23 -8.07
CA VAL A 18 0.22 9.99 -8.84
C VAL A 18 -1.12 9.28 -8.96
N ARG A 19 -1.50 8.98 -10.19
CA ARG A 19 -2.69 8.19 -10.52
C ARG A 19 -2.33 6.77 -10.90
N ASN A 20 -3.20 5.83 -10.58
CA ASN A 20 -3.02 4.44 -10.97
C ASN A 20 -3.04 4.29 -12.49
N ALA A 21 -1.99 3.65 -13.05
CA ALA A 21 -1.84 3.46 -14.48
C ALA A 21 -2.89 2.51 -15.10
N ALA A 22 -3.50 1.63 -14.29
CA ALA A 22 -4.54 0.71 -14.72
C ALA A 22 -5.94 1.34 -14.77
N GLY A 23 -6.05 2.65 -14.55
CA GLY A 23 -7.32 3.38 -14.69
C GLY A 23 -8.33 3.14 -13.55
N SER A 24 -7.91 2.62 -12.40
CA SER A 24 -8.79 2.43 -11.22
C SER A 24 -9.29 3.73 -10.61
N GLY A 25 -8.70 4.88 -10.98
CA GLY A 25 -8.96 6.18 -10.38
C GLY A 25 -8.25 6.39 -9.04
N ALA A 26 -7.48 5.43 -8.57
CA ALA A 26 -6.69 5.57 -7.35
C ALA A 26 -5.64 6.69 -7.48
N ILE A 27 -5.40 7.43 -6.38
CA ILE A 27 -4.54 8.61 -6.36
C ILE A 27 -3.73 8.73 -5.07
N GLY A 28 -2.56 9.33 -5.19
CA GLY A 28 -1.78 9.86 -4.08
C GLY A 28 -0.90 8.85 -3.36
N LEU A 29 -0.48 9.21 -2.16
CA LEU A 29 0.60 8.57 -1.41
C LEU A 29 0.39 7.08 -1.12
N ILE A 30 -0.86 6.64 -0.91
CA ILE A 30 -1.22 5.23 -0.68
C ILE A 30 -2.24 4.73 -1.70
N GLN A 31 -2.35 5.39 -2.84
CA GLN A 31 -3.29 5.06 -3.91
C GLN A 31 -4.73 4.96 -3.40
N PHE A 32 -5.22 6.04 -2.79
CA PHE A 32 -6.59 6.14 -2.31
C PHE A 32 -7.60 5.88 -3.42
N MET A 33 -8.45 4.90 -3.23
CA MET A 33 -9.58 4.66 -4.15
C MET A 33 -10.63 5.78 -4.02
N PRO A 34 -11.33 6.14 -5.13
CA PRO A 34 -12.40 7.14 -5.08
C PRO A 34 -13.47 6.84 -4.04
N SER A 35 -13.85 5.57 -3.87
CA SER A 35 -14.81 5.13 -2.86
C SER A 35 -14.32 5.37 -1.42
N THR A 36 -13.02 5.15 -1.19
CA THR A 36 -12.38 5.39 0.10
C THR A 36 -12.38 6.89 0.42
N LEU A 37 -11.97 7.73 -0.53
CA LEU A 37 -12.01 9.19 -0.35
C LEU A 37 -13.42 9.68 -0.04
N LYS A 38 -14.42 9.15 -0.75
CA LYS A 38 -15.83 9.48 -0.50
C LYS A 38 -16.26 9.11 0.92
N SER A 39 -15.87 7.94 1.43
CA SER A 39 -16.18 7.52 2.80
C SER A 39 -15.49 8.39 3.86
N MET A 40 -14.36 9.02 3.52
CA MET A 40 -13.64 9.99 4.35
C MET A 40 -14.12 11.44 4.14
N GLY A 41 -15.22 11.66 3.42
CA GLY A 41 -15.78 13.00 3.15
C GLY A 41 -14.91 13.84 2.21
N ARG A 42 -14.13 13.21 1.32
CA ARG A 42 -13.23 13.86 0.34
C ARG A 42 -13.56 13.44 -1.09
N THR A 43 -13.15 14.28 -2.04
CA THR A 43 -13.16 13.93 -3.46
C THR A 43 -11.74 13.64 -3.98
N VAL A 44 -11.67 13.02 -5.15
CA VAL A 44 -10.39 12.78 -5.85
C VAL A 44 -9.68 14.10 -6.16
N GLU A 45 -10.44 15.13 -6.55
CA GLU A 45 -9.94 16.46 -6.87
C GLU A 45 -9.37 17.16 -5.63
N GLN A 46 -10.04 17.03 -4.48
CA GLN A 46 -9.53 17.55 -3.21
C GLN A 46 -8.22 16.87 -2.83
N ALA A 47 -8.15 15.54 -2.91
CA ALA A 47 -6.92 14.80 -2.65
C ALA A 47 -5.79 15.18 -3.63
N ALA A 48 -6.11 15.39 -4.91
CA ALA A 48 -5.15 15.80 -5.94
C ALA A 48 -4.60 17.21 -5.72
N ALA A 49 -5.36 18.09 -5.07
CA ALA A 49 -4.94 19.46 -4.77
C ALA A 49 -4.04 19.55 -3.51
N MET A 50 -3.94 18.48 -2.71
CA MET A 50 -3.12 18.44 -1.51
C MET A 50 -1.64 18.32 -1.85
N THR A 51 -0.80 18.98 -1.05
CA THR A 51 0.64 18.69 -1.00
C THR A 51 0.89 17.30 -0.40
N ALA A 52 2.10 16.76 -0.55
CA ALA A 52 2.45 15.49 0.08
C ALA A 52 2.29 15.54 1.62
N VAL A 53 2.64 16.67 2.23
CA VAL A 53 2.53 16.87 3.69
C VAL A 53 1.06 16.87 4.13
N GLU A 54 0.19 17.58 3.43
CA GLU A 54 -1.26 17.57 3.72
C GLU A 54 -1.88 16.18 3.53
N GLN A 55 -1.42 15.42 2.53
CA GLN A 55 -1.89 14.03 2.35
C GLN A 55 -1.42 13.09 3.48
N LEU A 56 -0.38 13.41 4.26
CA LEU A 56 -0.01 12.60 5.43
C LEU A 56 -1.11 12.62 6.51
N ASP A 57 -1.83 13.73 6.69
CA ASP A 57 -2.97 13.76 7.59
C ASP A 57 -4.10 12.85 7.10
N LEU A 58 -4.33 12.84 5.78
CA LEU A 58 -5.31 11.92 5.17
C LEU A 58 -4.88 10.46 5.31
N VAL A 59 -3.57 10.16 5.15
CA VAL A 59 -3.00 8.83 5.40
C VAL A 59 -3.21 8.41 6.85
N ARG A 60 -2.96 9.31 7.81
CA ARG A 60 -3.20 9.04 9.24
C ARG A 60 -4.67 8.73 9.51
N GLU A 61 -5.59 9.54 8.99
CA GLU A 61 -7.04 9.32 9.09
C GLU A 61 -7.45 7.95 8.53
N TYR A 62 -6.89 7.56 7.38
CA TYR A 62 -7.12 6.25 6.77
C TYR A 62 -6.71 5.07 7.66
N PHE A 63 -5.56 5.17 8.34
CA PHE A 63 -5.05 4.09 9.19
C PHE A 63 -5.67 4.06 10.59
N GLU A 64 -6.31 5.15 11.04
CA GLU A 64 -6.84 5.25 12.41
C GLU A 64 -7.77 4.10 12.81
N PRO A 65 -8.71 3.61 11.97
CA PRO A 65 -9.54 2.45 12.32
C PRO A 65 -8.77 1.14 12.53
N TYR A 66 -7.54 1.06 12.03
CA TYR A 66 -6.70 -0.14 12.08
C TYR A 66 -5.59 -0.07 13.12
N ARG A 67 -5.33 1.09 13.74
CA ARG A 67 -4.11 1.38 14.54
C ARG A 67 -3.75 0.30 15.57
N ASN A 68 -4.76 -0.30 16.22
CA ASN A 68 -4.54 -1.32 17.25
C ASN A 68 -4.37 -2.75 16.68
N ARG A 69 -4.33 -2.89 15.36
CA ARG A 69 -4.24 -4.17 14.64
C ARG A 69 -3.01 -4.25 13.73
N LEU A 70 -2.26 -3.16 13.60
CA LEU A 70 -1.10 -3.04 12.71
C LEU A 70 0.17 -3.40 13.48
N HIS A 71 0.47 -4.70 13.62
CA HIS A 71 1.61 -5.20 14.41
C HIS A 71 2.85 -5.51 13.57
N SER A 72 2.73 -5.43 12.23
CA SER A 72 3.83 -5.70 11.30
C SER A 72 3.76 -4.82 10.06
N LEU A 73 4.87 -4.75 9.31
CA LEU A 73 4.87 -4.07 8.00
C LEU A 73 3.83 -4.69 7.05
N SER A 74 3.68 -6.00 7.09
CA SER A 74 2.67 -6.70 6.30
C SER A 74 1.26 -6.29 6.68
N ASP A 75 0.96 -6.11 7.99
CA ASP A 75 -0.35 -5.61 8.42
C ASP A 75 -0.63 -4.20 7.92
N VAL A 76 0.38 -3.31 7.97
CA VAL A 76 0.25 -1.95 7.42
C VAL A 76 -0.04 -2.01 5.93
N TYR A 77 0.65 -2.87 5.18
CA TYR A 77 0.37 -3.01 3.75
C TYR A 77 -0.98 -3.67 3.48
N MET A 78 -1.39 -4.65 4.28
CA MET A 78 -2.72 -5.26 4.17
C MET A 78 -3.85 -4.25 4.40
N ALA A 79 -3.67 -3.26 5.25
CA ALA A 79 -4.67 -2.20 5.41
C ALA A 79 -4.95 -1.46 4.10
N ILE A 80 -3.95 -1.32 3.22
CA ILE A 80 -4.09 -0.71 1.89
C ILE A 80 -4.62 -1.73 0.87
N LEU A 81 -3.98 -2.90 0.79
CA LEU A 81 -4.23 -3.87 -0.27
C LEU A 81 -5.46 -4.74 -0.02
N TRP A 82 -5.59 -5.29 1.20
CA TRP A 82 -6.63 -6.26 1.57
C TRP A 82 -6.89 -6.28 3.09
N PRO A 83 -7.68 -5.35 3.64
CA PRO A 83 -7.87 -5.20 5.10
C PRO A 83 -8.33 -6.46 5.84
N ALA A 84 -9.01 -7.38 5.15
CA ALA A 84 -9.42 -8.66 5.73
C ALA A 84 -8.24 -9.59 6.12
N ALA A 85 -7.02 -9.28 5.68
CA ALA A 85 -5.81 -10.04 6.00
C ALA A 85 -4.98 -9.44 7.15
N ILE A 86 -5.41 -8.32 7.73
CA ILE A 86 -4.74 -7.73 8.91
C ILE A 86 -4.78 -8.74 10.06
N GLY A 87 -3.62 -9.00 10.67
CA GLY A 87 -3.46 -9.94 11.78
C GLY A 87 -3.42 -11.42 11.39
N LYS A 88 -3.60 -11.77 10.10
CA LYS A 88 -3.43 -13.15 9.65
C LYS A 88 -1.95 -13.52 9.57
N PRO A 89 -1.61 -14.82 9.70
CA PRO A 89 -0.25 -15.32 9.46
C PRO A 89 0.29 -14.93 8.08
N GLU A 90 1.61 -14.79 7.98
CA GLU A 90 2.30 -14.47 6.72
C GLU A 90 2.05 -15.51 5.61
N THR A 91 1.83 -16.79 5.99
CA THR A 91 1.53 -17.90 5.09
C THR A 91 0.07 -17.95 4.62
N SER A 92 -0.79 -17.05 5.11
CA SER A 92 -2.19 -17.03 4.71
C SER A 92 -2.35 -16.67 3.24
N ALA A 93 -3.06 -17.54 2.49
CA ALA A 93 -3.44 -17.25 1.12
C ALA A 93 -4.42 -16.05 1.09
N LEU A 94 -4.11 -15.06 0.29
CA LEU A 94 -5.00 -13.93 0.00
C LEU A 94 -5.90 -14.28 -1.19
N TRP A 95 -5.27 -14.71 -2.29
CA TRP A 95 -5.94 -15.09 -3.53
C TRP A 95 -5.26 -16.29 -4.16
N THR A 96 -6.06 -17.16 -4.74
CA THR A 96 -5.59 -18.32 -5.49
C THR A 96 -6.14 -18.27 -6.91
N GLN A 97 -5.40 -18.87 -7.84
CA GLN A 97 -5.80 -18.94 -9.24
C GLN A 97 -7.16 -19.67 -9.41
N GLU A 98 -7.43 -20.66 -8.59
CA GLU A 98 -8.69 -21.43 -8.62
C GLU A 98 -9.83 -20.70 -7.89
N GLY A 99 -9.57 -20.21 -6.66
CA GLY A 99 -10.63 -19.69 -5.78
C GLY A 99 -11.08 -18.28 -6.14
N ARG A 100 -10.16 -17.44 -6.67
CA ARG A 100 -10.43 -16.03 -7.06
C ARG A 100 -9.68 -15.66 -8.34
N PRO A 101 -10.00 -16.27 -9.48
CA PRO A 101 -9.19 -16.17 -10.69
C PRO A 101 -9.05 -14.74 -11.23
N THR A 102 -10.07 -13.91 -11.11
CA THR A 102 -10.02 -12.52 -11.57
C THR A 102 -9.11 -11.69 -10.69
N THR A 103 -9.28 -11.75 -9.37
CA THR A 103 -8.43 -11.01 -8.41
C THR A 103 -6.99 -11.51 -8.47
N TYR A 104 -6.79 -12.84 -8.56
CA TYR A 104 -5.46 -13.41 -8.75
C TYR A 104 -4.78 -12.84 -10.00
N ARG A 105 -5.42 -12.86 -11.16
CA ARG A 105 -4.84 -12.34 -12.42
C ARG A 105 -4.47 -10.85 -12.32
N GLN A 106 -5.31 -10.05 -11.66
CA GLN A 106 -5.03 -8.62 -11.45
C GLN A 106 -3.81 -8.37 -10.57
N ASN A 107 -3.46 -9.33 -9.71
CA ASN A 107 -2.38 -9.25 -8.75
C ASN A 107 -1.28 -10.30 -8.97
N SER A 108 -1.28 -10.99 -10.12
CA SER A 108 -0.36 -12.11 -10.40
C SER A 108 1.12 -11.77 -10.29
N GLY A 109 1.48 -10.49 -10.43
CA GLY A 109 2.86 -10.03 -10.19
C GLY A 109 3.30 -10.07 -8.73
N LEU A 110 2.40 -10.43 -7.79
CA LEU A 110 2.70 -10.67 -6.38
C LEU A 110 2.96 -12.16 -6.08
N ASP A 111 2.57 -13.08 -6.97
CA ASP A 111 2.91 -14.51 -6.87
C ASP A 111 4.39 -14.69 -7.26
N ILE A 112 5.26 -14.78 -6.26
CA ILE A 112 6.72 -14.73 -6.45
C ILE A 112 7.27 -16.07 -6.91
N ASP A 113 6.73 -17.17 -6.39
CA ASP A 113 7.18 -18.53 -6.70
C ASP A 113 6.38 -19.20 -7.85
N GLY A 114 5.33 -18.53 -8.34
CA GLY A 114 4.52 -18.98 -9.47
C GLY A 114 3.64 -20.19 -9.17
N ASN A 115 3.32 -20.43 -7.90
CA ASN A 115 2.56 -21.61 -7.47
C ASN A 115 1.03 -21.47 -7.62
N GLY A 116 0.55 -20.32 -8.08
CA GLY A 116 -0.88 -20.01 -8.25
C GLY A 116 -1.57 -19.54 -6.96
N VAL A 117 -0.80 -19.23 -5.92
CA VAL A 117 -1.29 -18.72 -4.62
C VAL A 117 -0.52 -17.46 -4.25
N ILE A 118 -1.21 -16.38 -4.01
CA ILE A 118 -0.60 -15.16 -3.46
C ILE A 118 -0.81 -15.18 -1.94
N THR A 119 0.29 -15.35 -1.20
CA THR A 119 0.30 -15.29 0.26
C THR A 119 0.44 -13.85 0.77
N LYS A 120 0.14 -13.62 2.06
CA LYS A 120 0.36 -12.33 2.71
C LYS A 120 1.84 -11.91 2.65
N ALA A 121 2.77 -12.85 2.87
CA ALA A 121 4.21 -12.61 2.79
C ALA A 121 4.62 -12.12 1.40
N GLU A 122 4.19 -12.80 0.35
CA GLU A 122 4.49 -12.45 -1.04
C GLU A 122 3.91 -11.09 -1.42
N ALA A 123 2.65 -10.83 -1.05
CA ALA A 123 2.04 -9.54 -1.30
C ALA A 123 2.82 -8.39 -0.64
N ALA A 124 3.35 -8.58 0.57
CA ALA A 124 4.13 -7.59 1.29
C ALA A 124 5.61 -7.51 0.89
N ALA A 125 6.12 -8.46 0.10
CA ALA A 125 7.56 -8.56 -0.21
C ALA A 125 8.11 -7.32 -0.93
N LYS A 126 7.35 -6.71 -1.84
CA LYS A 126 7.76 -5.50 -2.55
C LYS A 126 7.87 -4.28 -1.62
N VAL A 127 6.96 -4.16 -0.66
CA VAL A 127 7.01 -3.10 0.36
C VAL A 127 8.18 -3.34 1.32
N ARG A 128 8.45 -4.59 1.68
CA ARG A 128 9.61 -4.97 2.49
C ARG A 128 10.93 -4.61 1.80
N ALA A 129 11.10 -4.96 0.54
CA ALA A 129 12.27 -4.57 -0.25
C ALA A 129 12.42 -3.04 -0.34
N THR A 130 11.31 -2.30 -0.43
CA THR A 130 11.33 -0.84 -0.43
C THR A 130 11.75 -0.27 0.93
N LEU A 131 11.33 -0.90 2.05
CA LEU A 131 11.79 -0.54 3.39
C LEU A 131 13.31 -0.79 3.53
N GLU A 132 13.76 -1.99 3.17
CA GLU A 132 15.17 -2.38 3.25
C GLU A 132 16.06 -1.44 2.43
N ALA A 133 15.64 -1.09 1.22
CA ALA A 133 16.34 -0.10 0.39
C ALA A 133 16.40 1.27 1.06
N GLY A 134 15.31 1.72 1.70
CA GLY A 134 15.25 3.01 2.41
C GLY A 134 16.07 3.03 3.72
N MET A 135 16.46 1.87 4.24
CA MET A 135 17.32 1.75 5.43
C MET A 135 18.82 1.70 5.09
N GLN A 136 19.19 1.76 3.81
CA GLN A 136 20.59 1.81 3.39
C GLN A 136 21.15 3.24 3.43
N VAL A 137 22.45 3.38 3.71
CA VAL A 137 23.18 4.65 3.50
C VAL A 137 23.10 5.00 2.01
N PRO A 138 22.79 6.26 1.62
CA PRO A 138 22.71 7.49 2.41
C PRO A 138 21.30 7.90 2.86
N TYR A 139 20.31 6.98 2.84
CA TYR A 139 18.90 7.33 3.08
C TYR A 139 18.51 7.35 4.56
N VAL A 140 19.39 6.90 5.44
CA VAL A 140 19.19 6.90 6.90
C VAL A 140 19.84 8.14 7.49
N TYR A 141 19.06 8.94 8.23
CA TYR A 141 19.58 10.02 9.04
C TYR A 141 20.02 9.49 10.42
N GLU A 142 21.31 9.63 10.73
CA GLU A 142 21.88 9.30 12.03
C GLU A 142 22.32 10.61 12.71
N GLY A 143 21.43 11.17 13.53
CA GLY A 143 21.71 12.39 14.27
C GLY A 143 20.61 12.73 15.28
N PRO A 144 20.82 13.71 16.15
CA PRO A 144 19.76 14.17 17.06
C PRO A 144 18.60 14.78 16.28
N LEU A 145 17.38 14.47 16.73
CA LEU A 145 16.15 15.09 16.25
C LEU A 145 15.99 16.49 16.82
#